data_b846f4d2204a5da27dad423b0a2d93b2
#
_entry.id   b846f4d2204a5da27dad423b0a2d93b2
#
_cell.length_a   1.000
_cell.length_b   1.000
_cell.length_c   1.000
_cell.angle_alpha   90.00
_cell.angle_beta   90.00
_cell.angle_gamma   90.00
#
_symmetry.space_group_name_H-M   'P 1'
#
loop_
_entity.id
_entity.type
_entity.pdbx_description
1 polymer ?
#
loop_
_entity_poly.entity_id
_entity_poly.type
_entity_poly.pdbx_seq_one_letter_code
_entity_poly.pdbx_strand_id
1 'polypeptide(L)'
;SFSHFTAALFMAAAGYYGMTKGAEVDFGTLFTLYSLSVAFYMPTLALSNSVAYTALDKAGLDTIRTFPPIRIFGTIGFICSMWVVDLLGLQNNYGQFFACAIIGVAYGVYALTLPECPTSKGDNAKSLVEALGLRAFTLFKQKKMAVFFIFSMLLGVSLQITNGFANPYISSFGSIPEYA
;
A
#
# COMPACT_ATOMS: atom_id res chain seq x y z
N SER A 1 -4.13 -11.62 6.73
CA SER A 1 -3.07 -12.55 6.25
C SER A 1 -3.37 -13.08 4.85
N PHE A 2 -4.57 -13.63 4.56
CA PHE A 2 -4.89 -14.18 3.23
C PHE A 2 -4.60 -13.20 2.08
N SER A 3 -5.04 -11.95 2.18
CA SER A 3 -4.80 -10.92 1.15
C SER A 3 -3.32 -10.66 0.88
N HIS A 4 -2.45 -10.71 1.90
CA HIS A 4 -1.01 -10.53 1.71
C HIS A 4 -0.37 -11.71 0.98
N PHE A 5 -0.76 -12.95 1.31
CA PHE A 5 -0.26 -14.12 0.59
C PHE A 5 -0.72 -14.14 -0.87
N THR A 6 -1.98 -13.77 -1.12
CA THR A 6 -2.51 -13.67 -2.49
C THR A 6 -1.79 -12.56 -3.28
N ALA A 7 -1.60 -11.39 -2.68
CA ALA A 7 -0.86 -10.30 -3.30
C ALA A 7 0.59 -10.69 -3.61
N ALA A 8 1.27 -11.36 -2.66
CA ALA A 8 2.63 -11.84 -2.84
C ALA A 8 2.74 -12.89 -3.95
N LEU A 9 1.76 -13.78 -4.06
CA LEU A 9 1.70 -14.78 -5.13
C LEU A 9 1.61 -14.13 -6.53
N PHE A 10 0.72 -13.15 -6.70
CA PHE A 10 0.61 -12.42 -7.97
C PHE A 10 1.86 -11.61 -8.28
N MET A 11 2.50 -11.03 -7.25
CA MET A 11 3.75 -10.30 -7.43
C MET A 11 4.90 -11.23 -7.83
N ALA A 12 5.01 -12.41 -7.22
CA ALA A 12 5.99 -13.43 -7.60
C ALA A 12 5.73 -13.94 -9.03
N ALA A 13 4.46 -14.14 -9.40
CA ALA A 13 4.09 -14.54 -10.77
C ALA A 13 4.47 -13.47 -11.80
N ALA A 14 4.27 -12.19 -11.49
CA ALA A 14 4.72 -11.07 -12.33
C ALA A 14 6.25 -11.06 -12.51
N GLY A 15 7.00 -11.26 -11.42
CA GLY A 15 8.45 -11.39 -11.47
C GLY A 15 8.93 -12.56 -12.29
N TYR A 16 8.32 -13.74 -12.09
CA TYR A 16 8.64 -14.94 -12.85
C TYR A 16 8.35 -14.77 -14.36
N TYR A 17 7.19 -14.20 -14.68
CA TYR A 17 6.83 -13.90 -16.06
C TYR A 17 7.82 -12.96 -16.72
N GLY A 18 8.19 -11.86 -16.03
CA GLY A 18 9.18 -10.91 -16.54
C GLY A 18 10.57 -11.53 -16.76
N MET A 19 11.04 -12.36 -15.82
CA MET A 19 12.33 -13.05 -15.96
C MET A 19 12.37 -14.08 -17.08
N THR A 20 11.28 -14.82 -17.29
CA THR A 20 11.23 -15.87 -18.32
C THR A 20 11.07 -15.33 -19.73
N LYS A 21 10.35 -14.22 -19.90
CA LYS A 21 10.09 -13.61 -21.21
C LYS A 21 11.12 -12.55 -21.60
N GLY A 22 11.82 -11.96 -20.66
CA GLY A 22 12.88 -10.97 -20.92
C GLY A 22 12.38 -9.82 -21.79
N ALA A 23 12.89 -9.72 -23.02
CA ALA A 23 12.51 -8.68 -23.97
C ALA A 23 11.12 -8.89 -24.62
N GLU A 24 10.56 -10.11 -24.54
CA GLU A 24 9.26 -10.46 -25.13
C GLU A 24 8.09 -10.34 -24.13
N VAL A 25 8.29 -9.56 -23.06
CA VAL A 25 7.25 -9.34 -22.05
C VAL A 25 6.09 -8.56 -22.65
N ASP A 26 4.89 -9.17 -22.64
CA ASP A 26 3.67 -8.46 -22.94
C ASP A 26 3.27 -7.58 -21.76
N PHE A 27 3.20 -6.27 -22.03
CA PHE A 27 2.83 -5.28 -21.00
C PHE A 27 1.45 -5.56 -20.41
N GLY A 28 0.47 -5.99 -21.21
CA GLY A 28 -0.89 -6.25 -20.73
C GLY A 28 -0.94 -7.35 -19.68
N THR A 29 -0.21 -8.44 -19.91
CA THR A 29 -0.11 -9.56 -18.97
C THR A 29 0.60 -9.14 -17.69
N LEU A 30 1.75 -8.44 -17.80
CA LEU A 30 2.49 -7.97 -16.64
C LEU A 30 1.66 -6.99 -15.80
N PHE A 31 1.00 -6.03 -16.46
CA PHE A 31 0.13 -5.06 -15.83
C PHE A 31 -1.06 -5.71 -15.13
N THR A 32 -1.64 -6.75 -15.72
CA THR A 32 -2.77 -7.48 -15.11
C THR A 32 -2.34 -8.18 -13.83
N LEU A 33 -1.21 -8.90 -13.83
CA LEU A 33 -0.67 -9.59 -12.65
C LEU A 33 -0.33 -8.58 -11.54
N TYR A 34 0.30 -7.46 -11.90
CA TYR A 34 0.61 -6.37 -10.97
C TYR A 34 -0.66 -5.76 -10.38
N SER A 35 -1.65 -5.45 -11.22
CA SER A 35 -2.92 -4.85 -10.78
C SER A 35 -3.70 -5.76 -9.84
N LEU A 36 -3.71 -7.08 -10.10
CA LEU A 36 -4.32 -8.05 -9.18
C LEU A 36 -3.59 -8.07 -7.83
N SER A 37 -2.26 -8.06 -7.82
CA SER A 37 -1.50 -7.95 -6.57
C SER A 37 -1.88 -6.70 -5.77
N VAL A 38 -1.92 -5.54 -6.43
CA VAL A 38 -2.28 -4.26 -5.83
C VAL A 38 -3.72 -4.27 -5.31
N ALA A 39 -4.66 -4.86 -6.05
CA ALA A 39 -6.06 -4.96 -5.65
C ALA A 39 -6.25 -5.73 -4.33
N PHE A 40 -5.46 -6.79 -4.10
CA PHE A 40 -5.46 -7.50 -2.81
C PHE A 40 -4.67 -6.78 -1.71
N TYR A 41 -3.65 -6.01 -2.07
CA TYR A 41 -2.80 -5.31 -1.10
C TYR A 41 -3.43 -4.01 -0.58
N MET A 42 -4.02 -3.18 -1.45
CA MET A 42 -4.51 -1.84 -1.07
C MET A 42 -5.52 -1.82 0.08
N PRO A 43 -6.52 -2.72 0.15
CA PRO A 43 -7.43 -2.74 1.28
C PRO A 43 -6.74 -3.01 2.61
N THR A 44 -5.60 -3.71 2.61
CA THR A 44 -4.87 -4.04 3.85
C THR A 44 -4.25 -2.82 4.51
N LEU A 45 -3.95 -1.76 3.75
CA LEU A 45 -3.45 -0.49 4.30
C LEU A 45 -4.49 0.18 5.20
N ALA A 46 -5.75 0.21 4.76
CA ALA A 46 -6.85 0.74 5.57
C ALA A 46 -7.10 -0.14 6.82
N LEU A 47 -7.06 -1.46 6.64
CA LEU A 47 -7.21 -2.42 7.74
C LEU A 47 -6.09 -2.29 8.77
N SER A 48 -4.83 -2.08 8.35
CA SER A 48 -3.71 -1.90 9.29
C SER A 48 -3.88 -0.67 10.19
N ASN A 49 -4.38 0.44 9.64
CA ASN A 49 -4.70 1.62 10.41
C ASN A 49 -5.84 1.32 11.42
N SER A 50 -6.89 0.61 10.99
CA SER A 50 -8.00 0.23 11.85
C SER A 50 -7.56 -0.67 13.01
N VAL A 51 -6.68 -1.64 12.72
CA VAL A 51 -6.09 -2.52 13.76
C VAL A 51 -5.27 -1.70 14.75
N ALA A 52 -4.45 -0.76 14.26
CA ALA A 52 -3.65 0.11 15.12
C ALA A 52 -4.53 0.96 16.05
N TYR A 53 -5.58 1.57 15.52
CA TYR A 53 -6.54 2.34 16.34
C TYR A 53 -7.22 1.47 17.39
N THR A 54 -7.67 0.28 17.01
CA THR A 54 -8.32 -0.64 17.95
C THR A 54 -7.35 -1.12 19.04
N ALA A 55 -6.08 -1.37 18.69
CA ALA A 55 -5.06 -1.77 19.65
C ALA A 55 -4.75 -0.65 20.66
N LEU A 56 -4.65 0.59 20.18
CA LEU A 56 -4.43 1.76 21.04
C LEU A 56 -5.62 2.00 21.99
N ASP A 57 -6.83 1.90 21.48
CA ASP A 57 -8.05 2.06 22.27
C ASP A 57 -8.15 0.98 23.37
N LYS A 58 -7.87 -0.29 23.03
CA LYS A 58 -7.80 -1.39 24.01
C LYS A 58 -6.71 -1.18 25.07
N ALA A 59 -5.61 -0.52 24.72
CA ALA A 59 -4.55 -0.18 25.64
C ALA A 59 -4.86 1.06 26.52
N GLY A 60 -6.01 1.69 26.32
CA GLY A 60 -6.41 2.90 27.03
C GLY A 60 -5.57 4.13 26.65
N LEU A 61 -4.93 4.11 25.48
CA LEU A 61 -4.09 5.20 25.00
C LEU A 61 -4.87 6.17 24.12
N ASP A 62 -4.55 7.46 24.22
CA ASP A 62 -5.13 8.48 23.36
C ASP A 62 -4.66 8.27 21.92
N THR A 63 -5.56 7.79 21.08
CA THR A 63 -5.31 7.46 19.68
C THR A 63 -4.82 8.66 18.87
N ILE A 64 -5.33 9.87 19.17
CA ILE A 64 -4.96 11.10 18.45
C ILE A 64 -3.50 11.49 18.72
N ARG A 65 -3.03 11.29 19.94
CA ARG A 65 -1.66 11.65 20.33
C ARG A 65 -0.66 10.53 20.04
N THR A 66 -1.06 9.28 20.17
CA THR A 66 -0.15 8.13 20.12
C THR A 66 0.02 7.57 18.71
N PHE A 67 -0.99 7.66 17.85
CA PHE A 67 -0.92 7.11 16.49
C PHE A 67 0.09 7.83 15.57
N PRO A 68 0.20 9.19 15.55
CA PRO A 68 1.12 9.87 14.66
C PRO A 68 2.60 9.46 14.83
N PRO A 69 3.17 9.35 16.03
CA PRO A 69 4.53 8.84 16.22
C PRO A 69 4.72 7.41 15.72
N ILE A 70 3.73 6.53 15.93
CA ILE A 70 3.77 5.15 15.42
C ILE A 70 3.79 5.14 13.90
N ARG A 71 3.03 6.02 13.26
CA ARG A 71 2.96 6.13 11.81
C ARG A 71 4.28 6.51 11.15
N ILE A 72 5.17 7.23 11.87
CA ILE A 72 6.52 7.61 11.39
C ILE A 72 7.36 6.37 11.08
N PHE A 73 7.24 5.28 11.83
CA PHE A 73 7.94 4.02 11.54
C PHE A 73 7.60 3.47 10.15
N GLY A 74 6.39 3.71 9.65
CA GLY A 74 6.03 3.36 8.28
C GLY A 74 6.85 4.13 7.24
N THR A 75 7.13 5.41 7.48
CA THR A 75 7.99 6.22 6.62
C THR A 75 9.45 5.76 6.67
N ILE A 76 9.95 5.45 7.86
CA ILE A 76 11.30 4.90 8.04
C ILE A 76 11.43 3.58 7.27
N GLY A 77 10.46 2.67 7.42
CA GLY A 77 10.44 1.41 6.69
C GLY A 77 10.43 1.60 5.17
N PHE A 78 9.69 2.60 4.67
CA PHE A 78 9.67 2.95 3.24
C PHE A 78 11.06 3.41 2.77
N ILE A 79 11.73 4.30 3.49
CA ILE A 79 13.09 4.77 3.15
C ILE A 79 14.09 3.61 3.17
N CYS A 80 14.06 2.78 4.21
CA CYS A 80 14.93 1.60 4.29
C CYS A 80 14.69 0.63 3.13
N SER A 81 13.44 0.41 2.74
CA SER A 81 13.11 -0.46 1.61
C SER A 81 13.66 0.07 0.29
N MET A 82 13.58 1.38 0.06
CA MET A 82 14.17 2.01 -1.13
C MET A 82 15.67 1.81 -1.18
N TRP A 83 16.39 2.05 -0.07
CA TRP A 83 17.83 1.83 0.01
C TRP A 83 18.22 0.37 -0.23
N VAL A 84 17.47 -0.57 0.36
CA VAL A 84 17.75 -2.00 0.14
C VAL A 84 17.60 -2.39 -1.33
N VAL A 85 16.54 -1.92 -2.00
CA VAL A 85 16.32 -2.17 -3.43
C VAL A 85 17.44 -1.58 -4.29
N ASP A 86 17.89 -0.38 -3.94
CA ASP A 86 18.98 0.31 -4.61
C ASP A 86 20.31 -0.42 -4.42
N LEU A 87 20.72 -0.68 -3.18
CA LEU A 87 21.96 -1.39 -2.84
C LEU A 87 22.06 -2.80 -3.46
N LEU A 88 20.91 -3.47 -3.65
CA LEU A 88 20.85 -4.77 -4.31
C LEU A 88 20.81 -4.67 -5.85
N GLY A 89 20.81 -3.46 -6.41
CA GLY A 89 20.76 -3.26 -7.85
C GLY A 89 19.48 -3.73 -8.51
N LEU A 90 18.37 -3.77 -7.76
CA LEU A 90 17.09 -4.32 -8.23
C LEU A 90 16.23 -3.30 -8.98
N GLN A 91 16.63 -2.04 -9.07
CA GLN A 91 15.81 -0.94 -9.63
C GLN A 91 15.37 -1.20 -11.07
N ASN A 92 16.26 -1.76 -11.91
CA ASN A 92 16.02 -2.01 -13.33
C ASN A 92 15.87 -3.51 -13.64
N ASN A 93 15.55 -4.32 -12.65
CA ASN A 93 15.48 -5.77 -12.79
C ASN A 93 14.12 -6.29 -12.27
N TYR A 94 13.59 -7.33 -12.90
CA TYR A 94 12.39 -8.03 -12.43
C TYR A 94 12.57 -8.64 -11.02
N GLY A 95 13.79 -8.73 -10.50
CA GLY A 95 14.10 -9.13 -9.14
C GLY A 95 13.39 -8.30 -8.06
N GLN A 96 13.06 -7.04 -8.34
CA GLN A 96 12.28 -6.19 -7.43
C GLN A 96 10.90 -6.77 -7.10
N PHE A 97 10.25 -7.49 -8.03
CA PHE A 97 8.97 -8.15 -7.80
C PHE A 97 9.10 -9.29 -6.79
N PHE A 98 10.21 -10.06 -6.84
CA PHE A 98 10.48 -11.10 -5.86
C PHE A 98 10.81 -10.53 -4.49
N ALA A 99 11.58 -9.46 -4.41
CA ALA A 99 11.84 -8.78 -3.15
C ALA A 99 10.52 -8.30 -2.50
N CYS A 100 9.63 -7.71 -3.28
CA CYS A 100 8.31 -7.30 -2.83
C CYS A 100 7.46 -8.51 -2.39
N ALA A 101 7.49 -9.62 -3.12
CA ALA A 101 6.76 -10.84 -2.76
C ALA A 101 7.27 -11.45 -1.45
N ILE A 102 8.58 -11.50 -1.23
CA ILE A 102 9.19 -12.00 0.01
C ILE A 102 8.75 -11.15 1.21
N ILE A 103 8.82 -9.83 1.08
CA ILE A 103 8.35 -8.90 2.12
C ILE A 103 6.85 -9.09 2.35
N GLY A 104 6.06 -9.27 1.28
CA GLY A 104 4.62 -9.54 1.37
C GLY A 104 4.30 -10.82 2.14
N VAL A 105 5.06 -11.90 1.92
CA VAL A 105 4.93 -13.15 2.68
C VAL A 105 5.32 -12.94 4.14
N ALA A 106 6.45 -12.29 4.40
CA ALA A 106 6.91 -12.01 5.77
C ALA A 106 5.85 -11.18 6.53
N TYR A 107 5.28 -10.17 5.87
CA TYR A 107 4.19 -9.37 6.44
C TYR A 107 2.91 -10.19 6.64
N GLY A 108 2.60 -11.10 5.73
CA GLY A 108 1.48 -12.04 5.85
C GLY A 108 1.62 -12.95 7.09
N VAL A 109 2.81 -13.47 7.34
CA VAL A 109 3.13 -14.27 8.54
C VAL A 109 3.03 -13.40 9.80
N TYR A 110 3.63 -12.20 9.78
CA TYR A 110 3.52 -11.26 10.90
C TYR A 110 2.06 -10.90 11.21
N ALA A 111 1.22 -10.76 10.19
CA ALA A 111 -0.20 -10.47 10.38
C ALA A 111 -0.99 -11.58 11.10
N LEU A 112 -0.44 -12.80 11.20
CA LEU A 112 -1.02 -13.88 12.01
C LEU A 112 -0.75 -13.71 13.51
N THR A 113 0.27 -12.95 13.87
CA THR A 113 0.64 -12.69 15.28
C THR A 113 -0.09 -11.47 15.87
N LEU A 114 -0.83 -10.72 15.03
CA LEU A 114 -1.56 -9.55 15.50
C LEU A 114 -2.73 -9.96 16.42
N PRO A 115 -3.02 -9.15 17.44
CA PRO A 115 -4.13 -9.42 18.34
C PRO A 115 -5.46 -9.40 17.58
N GLU A 116 -6.36 -10.29 17.98
CA GLU A 116 -7.71 -10.32 17.42
C GLU A 116 -8.44 -8.99 17.68
N CYS A 117 -8.85 -8.35 16.60
CA CYS A 117 -9.72 -7.19 16.68
C CYS A 117 -11.18 -7.66 16.65
N PRO A 118 -12.06 -7.14 17.51
CA PRO A 118 -13.48 -7.48 17.47
C PRO A 118 -14.02 -7.09 16.10
N THR A 119 -14.37 -8.10 15.33
CA THR A 119 -15.14 -7.89 14.11
C THR A 119 -16.58 -7.67 14.54
N SER A 120 -17.08 -6.46 14.43
CA SER A 120 -18.49 -6.22 14.41
C SER A 120 -19.06 -6.93 13.18
N LYS A 121 -19.48 -8.18 13.34
CA LYS A 121 -20.34 -8.81 12.34
C LYS A 121 -21.57 -7.92 12.28
N GLY A 122 -21.72 -7.26 11.14
CA GLY A 122 -22.92 -6.48 10.87
C GLY A 122 -24.12 -7.41 10.75
N ASP A 123 -24.54 -8.01 11.88
CA ASP A 123 -25.76 -8.83 11.97
C ASP A 123 -27.02 -8.05 11.58
N ASN A 124 -26.86 -6.78 11.23
CA ASN A 124 -27.91 -5.88 10.79
C ASN A 124 -27.53 -5.04 9.56
N ALA A 125 -26.61 -5.46 8.72
CA ALA A 125 -26.42 -4.80 7.44
C ALA A 125 -27.68 -5.02 6.58
N LYS A 126 -28.70 -4.20 6.81
CA LYS A 126 -30.00 -4.24 6.11
C LYS A 126 -29.88 -3.89 4.63
N SER A 127 -28.69 -3.48 4.15
CA SER A 127 -28.45 -3.04 2.79
C SER A 127 -26.99 -3.26 2.39
N LEU A 128 -26.76 -3.59 1.10
CA LEU A 128 -25.42 -3.60 0.48
C LEU A 128 -24.67 -2.27 0.66
N VAL A 129 -25.39 -1.16 0.74
CA VAL A 129 -24.86 0.18 1.01
C VAL A 129 -24.16 0.25 2.38
N GLU A 130 -24.73 -0.40 3.40
CA GLU A 130 -24.14 -0.50 4.74
C GLU A 130 -22.96 -1.46 4.76
N ALA A 131 -23.08 -2.60 4.11
CA ALA A 131 -22.00 -3.60 4.04
C ALA A 131 -20.75 -3.07 3.32
N LEU A 132 -20.94 -2.22 2.31
CA LEU A 132 -19.85 -1.58 1.55
C LEU A 132 -19.35 -0.26 2.17
N GLY A 133 -19.89 0.17 3.30
CA GLY A 133 -19.51 1.43 3.95
C GLY A 133 -19.87 2.69 3.15
N LEU A 134 -20.74 2.58 2.15
CA LEU A 134 -21.14 3.71 1.30
C LEU A 134 -21.87 4.82 2.07
N ARG A 135 -22.28 4.52 3.29
CA ARG A 135 -22.81 5.53 4.23
C ARG A 135 -21.81 6.67 4.50
N ALA A 136 -20.51 6.41 4.36
CA ALA A 136 -19.48 7.45 4.49
C ALA A 136 -19.68 8.58 3.46
N PHE A 137 -20.24 8.31 2.29
CA PHE A 137 -20.56 9.35 1.31
C PHE A 137 -21.62 10.36 1.79
N THR A 138 -22.43 10.03 2.79
CA THR A 138 -23.36 10.97 3.39
C THR A 138 -22.64 12.13 4.10
N LEU A 139 -21.37 11.94 4.49
CA LEU A 139 -20.55 12.97 5.11
C LEU A 139 -20.25 14.13 4.12
N PHE A 140 -20.28 13.87 2.81
CA PHE A 140 -20.15 14.93 1.80
C PHE A 140 -21.28 15.97 1.84
N LYS A 141 -22.41 15.68 2.47
CA LYS A 141 -23.48 16.65 2.70
C LYS A 141 -23.06 17.78 3.64
N GLN A 142 -22.05 17.54 4.48
CA GLN A 142 -21.49 18.55 5.36
C GLN A 142 -20.35 19.28 4.64
N LYS A 143 -20.50 20.60 4.39
CA LYS A 143 -19.51 21.40 3.65
C LYS A 143 -18.07 21.25 4.17
N LYS A 144 -17.87 21.25 5.49
CA LYS A 144 -16.54 21.07 6.12
C LYS A 144 -15.92 19.72 5.78
N MET A 145 -16.71 18.65 5.81
CA MET A 145 -16.24 17.31 5.49
C MET A 145 -15.99 17.16 3.99
N ALA A 146 -16.85 17.73 3.13
CA ALA A 146 -16.64 17.72 1.70
C ALA A 146 -15.33 18.42 1.31
N VAL A 147 -15.04 19.60 1.87
CA VAL A 147 -13.77 20.31 1.65
C VAL A 147 -12.59 19.48 2.12
N PHE A 148 -12.68 18.84 3.30
CA PHE A 148 -11.63 17.97 3.81
C PHE A 148 -11.35 16.77 2.88
N PHE A 149 -12.39 16.12 2.37
CA PHE A 149 -12.23 15.00 1.43
C PHE A 149 -11.61 15.45 0.11
N ILE A 150 -12.07 16.57 -0.46
CA ILE A 150 -11.48 17.13 -1.69
C ILE A 150 -10.00 17.46 -1.47
N PHE A 151 -9.67 18.13 -0.38
CA PHE A 151 -8.29 18.43 -0.02
C PHE A 151 -7.43 17.17 0.10
N SER A 152 -7.93 16.16 0.79
CA SER A 152 -7.23 14.87 0.96
C SER A 152 -7.02 14.15 -0.37
N MET A 153 -8.00 14.18 -1.27
CA MET A 153 -7.86 13.63 -2.63
C MET A 153 -6.78 14.38 -3.43
N LEU A 154 -6.82 15.71 -3.44
CA LEU A 154 -5.85 16.53 -4.18
C LEU A 154 -4.44 16.33 -3.62
N LEU A 155 -4.29 16.24 -2.29
CA LEU A 155 -3.02 15.95 -1.64
C LEU A 155 -2.48 14.58 -2.05
N GLY A 156 -3.35 13.56 -2.07
CA GLY A 156 -2.98 12.20 -2.49
C GLY A 156 -2.55 12.14 -3.96
N VAL A 157 -3.26 12.83 -4.84
CA VAL A 157 -2.90 12.95 -6.27
C VAL A 157 -1.55 13.65 -6.44
N SER A 158 -1.34 14.78 -5.76
CA SER A 158 -0.09 15.53 -5.80
C SER A 158 1.09 14.69 -5.33
N LEU A 159 0.92 13.97 -4.22
CA LEU A 159 1.95 13.07 -3.68
C LEU A 159 2.28 11.94 -4.67
N GLN A 160 1.28 11.35 -5.28
CA GLN A 160 1.47 10.26 -6.24
C GLN A 160 2.17 10.74 -7.53
N ILE A 161 1.81 11.90 -8.04
CA ILE A 161 2.48 12.50 -9.20
C ILE A 161 3.95 12.78 -8.87
N THR A 162 4.23 13.38 -7.71
CA THR A 162 5.59 13.66 -7.28
C THR A 162 6.41 12.37 -7.15
N ASN A 163 5.89 11.35 -6.47
CA ASN A 163 6.61 10.08 -6.29
C ASN A 163 6.82 9.32 -7.61
N GLY A 164 5.86 9.39 -8.54
CA GLY A 164 5.95 8.65 -9.80
C GLY A 164 6.81 9.33 -10.86
N PHE A 165 6.86 10.65 -10.88
CA PHE A 165 7.49 11.41 -11.96
C PHE A 165 8.71 12.23 -11.55
N ALA A 166 9.03 12.35 -10.25
CA ALA A 166 10.19 13.12 -9.80
C ALA A 166 11.51 12.59 -10.38
N ASN A 167 11.75 11.28 -10.32
CA ASN A 167 12.96 10.68 -10.84
C ASN A 167 13.10 10.84 -12.35
N PRO A 168 12.11 10.45 -13.20
CA PRO A 168 12.18 10.71 -14.64
C PRO A 168 12.36 12.18 -14.98
N TYR A 169 11.71 13.08 -14.25
CA TYR A 169 11.83 14.51 -14.45
C TYR A 169 13.24 15.02 -14.17
N ILE A 170 13.81 14.66 -13.02
CA ILE A 170 15.18 15.04 -12.65
C ILE A 170 16.19 14.48 -13.66
N SER A 171 16.03 13.22 -14.07
CA SER A 171 16.89 12.58 -15.06
C SER A 171 16.84 13.27 -16.43
N SER A 172 15.72 13.91 -16.80
CA SER A 172 15.57 14.62 -18.07
C SER A 172 16.47 15.86 -18.18
N PHE A 173 16.93 16.41 -17.07
CA PHE A 173 17.85 17.56 -17.09
C PHE A 173 19.32 17.18 -17.36
N GLY A 174 19.66 15.91 -17.47
CA GLY A 174 20.98 15.43 -17.92
C GLY A 174 22.18 15.81 -17.05
N SER A 175 21.95 16.32 -15.84
CA SER A 175 22.99 16.92 -15.00
C SER A 175 23.22 16.22 -13.65
N ILE A 176 22.59 15.07 -13.44
CA ILE A 176 23.03 14.23 -12.34
C ILE A 176 24.01 13.24 -12.95
N PRO A 177 25.34 13.34 -12.64
CA PRO A 177 26.22 12.25 -12.98
C PRO A 177 25.58 11.01 -12.42
N GLU A 178 25.34 10.02 -13.28
CA GLU A 178 25.12 8.67 -12.85
C GLU A 178 26.11 8.44 -11.72
N TYR A 179 25.64 8.11 -10.53
CA TYR A 179 26.55 7.90 -9.41
C TYR A 179 27.59 6.91 -9.83
N ALA A 180 28.73 7.48 -10.20
CA ALA A 180 29.93 6.73 -10.43
C ALA A 180 30.39 6.14 -9.10
#